data_a63ae191aa5b823b79b7dcb563106b20
#
_entry.id   a63ae191aa5b823b79b7dcb563106b20
#
_cell.length_a   1.000
_cell.length_b   1.000
_cell.length_c   1.000
_cell.angle_alpha   90.00
_cell.angle_beta   90.00
_cell.angle_gamma   90.00
#
_symmetry.space_group_name_H-M   'P 1'
#
loop_
_entity.id
_entity.type
_entity.pdbx_description
1 polymer ?
#
loop_
_entity_poly.entity_id
_entity_poly.type
_entity_poly.pdbx_seq_one_letter_code
_entity_poly.pdbx_strand_id
1 'polypeptide(L)'
;MTLVGTLCTAMLAGCGGQTSANDKAGGDAATGDAYNVTVIVKHTDGHFNKVIAGARAYGNEHDNVNVEIQSPTSATSYDEQVNMIETALGNPGIDSVVVAPQQSTSTATLVASANKPVLALDTDFTSDKKACFVGTGNEDAALNGGKAVAEACKALGKDKPTAVIIAGVQGDETHEARLRGYRDAIEAAGGQVLEVQYTDTMPDKAAAA
;
A
#
# COMPACT_ATOMS: atom_id res chain seq x y z
N MET A 1 48.93 23.03 61.36
CA MET A 1 48.33 21.82 61.93
C MET A 1 47.79 21.00 60.80
N THR A 2 48.51 19.99 60.52
CA THR A 2 48.35 18.83 59.71
C THR A 2 47.02 18.11 59.89
N LEU A 3 46.39 17.63 58.84
CA LEU A 3 46.00 16.20 58.72
C LEU A 3 45.62 15.85 57.28
N VAL A 4 46.35 14.94 56.85
CA VAL A 4 46.29 13.96 55.77
C VAL A 4 45.11 13.04 55.98
N GLY A 5 44.38 12.71 54.90
CA GLY A 5 43.30 11.70 54.89
C GLY A 5 43.21 10.98 53.57
N THR A 6 43.66 9.80 53.61
CA THR A 6 43.99 8.78 52.66
C THR A 6 42.89 8.33 51.72
N LEU A 7 43.28 8.08 50.51
CA LEU A 7 42.67 7.37 49.38
C LEU A 7 42.26 5.93 49.72
N CYS A 8 41.07 5.50 49.35
CA CYS A 8 40.72 4.05 49.23
C CYS A 8 40.10 3.74 47.91
N THR A 9 40.88 3.17 47.04
CA THR A 9 40.50 2.47 45.84
C THR A 9 39.86 1.12 46.22
N ALA A 10 38.68 0.85 45.72
CA ALA A 10 38.11 -0.50 45.70
C ALA A 10 37.79 -0.90 44.26
N MET A 11 38.62 -1.80 43.74
CA MET A 11 38.32 -2.57 42.53
C MET A 11 37.37 -3.71 42.92
N LEU A 12 36.26 -3.83 42.18
CA LEU A 12 35.50 -5.06 42.11
C LEU A 12 35.55 -5.55 40.67
N ALA A 13 36.31 -6.60 40.50
CA ALA A 13 36.23 -7.51 39.35
C ALA A 13 34.98 -8.39 39.50
N GLY A 14 34.11 -8.39 38.52
CA GLY A 14 32.98 -9.29 38.35
C GLY A 14 33.08 -9.96 37.01
N CYS A 15 33.53 -11.20 36.98
CA CYS A 15 33.47 -12.07 35.81
C CYS A 15 32.06 -12.56 35.53
N GLY A 16 31.76 -12.74 34.26
CA GLY A 16 30.88 -13.82 33.85
C GLY A 16 29.71 -13.39 32.92
N GLY A 17 29.75 -13.85 31.69
CA GLY A 17 28.53 -13.92 30.91
C GLY A 17 28.72 -13.79 29.39
N GLN A 18 29.09 -14.89 28.80
CA GLN A 18 28.85 -15.34 27.42
C GLN A 18 28.64 -14.30 26.30
N THR A 19 29.69 -14.14 25.55
CA THR A 19 29.65 -13.60 24.17
C THR A 19 29.03 -14.62 23.24
N SER A 20 27.85 -14.32 22.70
CA SER A 20 27.42 -14.91 21.42
C SER A 20 28.07 -14.10 20.34
N ALA A 21 29.11 -14.62 19.76
CA ALA A 21 29.73 -14.10 18.55
C ALA A 21 28.71 -14.26 17.40
N ASN A 22 28.26 -13.14 16.84
CA ASN A 22 27.70 -13.09 15.51
C ASN A 22 28.68 -12.26 14.69
N ASP A 23 29.68 -12.95 14.13
CA ASP A 23 30.62 -12.36 13.17
C ASP A 23 29.83 -11.98 11.91
N LYS A 24 29.37 -10.73 11.82
CA LYS A 24 29.09 -10.11 10.52
C LYS A 24 30.40 -9.54 9.99
N ALA A 25 30.86 -10.15 8.91
CA ALA A 25 31.99 -9.66 8.12
C ALA A 25 31.76 -8.18 7.77
N GLY A 26 32.80 -7.37 7.97
CA GLY A 26 32.78 -5.95 7.67
C GLY A 26 32.57 -5.69 6.18
N GLY A 27 31.40 -5.17 5.85
CA GLY A 27 31.15 -4.38 4.66
C GLY A 27 31.30 -2.92 5.06
N ASP A 28 31.93 -2.12 4.23
CA ASP A 28 32.05 -0.67 4.40
C ASP A 28 30.68 -0.08 4.71
N ALA A 29 30.51 0.44 5.92
CA ALA A 29 29.31 1.16 6.30
C ALA A 29 29.25 2.42 5.43
N ALA A 30 28.28 2.49 4.54
CA ALA A 30 27.93 3.71 3.84
C ALA A 30 27.52 4.73 4.91
N THR A 31 28.38 5.73 5.13
CA THR A 31 28.15 6.86 6.05
C THR A 31 27.26 7.90 5.39
N GLY A 32 26.10 7.49 4.86
CA GLY A 32 25.00 8.34 4.44
C GLY A 32 23.83 8.12 5.38
N ASP A 33 23.07 9.18 5.67
CA ASP A 33 21.82 9.06 6.42
C ASP A 33 20.91 8.03 5.70
N ALA A 34 20.31 7.11 6.48
CA ALA A 34 19.41 6.11 5.94
C ALA A 34 18.17 6.78 5.35
N TYR A 35 17.71 6.29 4.20
CA TYR A 35 16.53 6.78 3.51
C TYR A 35 15.27 6.20 4.15
N ASN A 36 14.42 7.05 4.69
CA ASN A 36 13.23 6.66 5.45
C ASN A 36 11.99 6.64 4.55
N VAL A 37 11.41 5.48 4.37
CA VAL A 37 10.23 5.25 3.53
C VAL A 37 9.06 4.80 4.40
N THR A 38 7.93 5.50 4.32
CA THR A 38 6.68 5.04 4.91
C THR A 38 5.78 4.42 3.84
N VAL A 39 5.37 3.18 4.06
CA VAL A 39 4.45 2.43 3.19
C VAL A 39 3.09 2.33 3.89
N ILE A 40 2.08 2.97 3.33
CA ILE A 40 0.70 2.99 3.85
C ILE A 40 -0.16 2.12 2.95
N VAL A 41 -0.60 0.97 3.46
CA VAL A 41 -1.47 0.04 2.73
C VAL A 41 -2.95 0.34 3.00
N LYS A 42 -3.88 -0.26 2.23
CA LYS A 42 -5.33 -0.08 2.44
C LYS A 42 -5.81 -0.68 3.75
N HIS A 43 -5.38 -1.88 4.05
CA HIS A 43 -5.65 -2.65 5.27
C HIS A 43 -4.80 -3.92 5.26
N THR A 44 -4.86 -4.68 6.32
CA THR A 44 -4.12 -5.95 6.43
C THR A 44 -5.02 -7.11 5.99
N ASP A 45 -4.68 -7.76 4.88
CA ASP A 45 -5.36 -8.94 4.34
C ASP A 45 -4.37 -9.88 3.62
N GLY A 46 -4.88 -10.92 2.97
CA GLY A 46 -4.04 -11.89 2.26
C GLY A 46 -3.24 -11.30 1.08
N HIS A 47 -3.72 -10.23 0.44
CA HIS A 47 -3.04 -9.52 -0.64
C HIS A 47 -1.99 -8.57 -0.06
N PHE A 48 -2.39 -7.64 0.80
CA PHE A 48 -1.49 -6.63 1.36
C PHE A 48 -0.43 -7.21 2.30
N ASN A 49 -0.67 -8.36 2.93
CA ASN A 49 0.36 -9.07 3.69
C ASN A 49 1.58 -9.46 2.83
N LYS A 50 1.37 -9.77 1.54
CA LYS A 50 2.47 -10.04 0.59
C LYS A 50 3.22 -8.76 0.23
N VAL A 51 2.52 -7.66 0.04
CA VAL A 51 3.11 -6.34 -0.20
C VAL A 51 3.96 -5.91 1.00
N ILE A 52 3.42 -6.04 2.21
CA ILE A 52 4.11 -5.74 3.46
C ILE A 52 5.37 -6.60 3.61
N ALA A 53 5.27 -7.90 3.33
CA ALA A 53 6.40 -8.80 3.39
C ALA A 53 7.52 -8.41 2.41
N GLY A 54 7.15 -8.04 1.17
CA GLY A 54 8.11 -7.57 0.17
C GLY A 54 8.78 -6.25 0.57
N ALA A 55 8.03 -5.28 1.09
CA ALA A 55 8.57 -4.01 1.55
C ALA A 55 9.55 -4.19 2.73
N ARG A 56 9.20 -5.05 3.70
CA ARG A 56 10.09 -5.39 4.82
C ARG A 56 11.36 -6.13 4.36
N ALA A 57 11.22 -7.07 3.42
CA ALA A 57 12.36 -7.80 2.87
C ALA A 57 13.35 -6.82 2.23
N TYR A 58 12.86 -5.87 1.42
CA TYR A 58 13.70 -4.83 0.81
C TYR A 58 14.46 -4.02 1.87
N GLY A 59 13.77 -3.52 2.90
CA GLY A 59 14.43 -2.79 4.00
C GLY A 59 15.47 -3.62 4.76
N ASN A 60 15.21 -4.93 4.92
CA ASN A 60 16.17 -5.83 5.58
C ASN A 60 17.41 -6.15 4.72
N GLU A 61 17.29 -6.07 3.40
CA GLU A 61 18.36 -6.34 2.44
C GLU A 61 19.21 -5.08 2.14
N HIS A 62 18.73 -3.89 2.53
CA HIS A 62 19.36 -2.61 2.21
C HIS A 62 19.57 -1.79 3.48
N ASP A 63 20.79 -1.84 4.04
CA ASP A 63 21.13 -1.17 5.31
C ASP A 63 20.94 0.36 5.31
N ASN A 64 20.85 0.97 4.12
CA ASN A 64 20.62 2.40 3.92
C ASN A 64 19.16 2.77 3.70
N VAL A 65 18.20 1.84 3.87
CA VAL A 65 16.76 2.08 3.72
C VAL A 65 16.00 1.59 4.94
N ASN A 66 15.31 2.50 5.61
CA ASN A 66 14.37 2.17 6.67
C ASN A 66 12.95 2.16 6.11
N VAL A 67 12.25 1.04 6.28
CA VAL A 67 10.86 0.88 5.82
C VAL A 67 9.93 0.80 7.02
N GLU A 68 9.07 1.80 7.17
CA GLU A 68 7.95 1.79 8.11
C GLU A 68 6.67 1.38 7.40
N ILE A 69 5.91 0.46 8.00
CA ILE A 69 4.61 0.01 7.46
C ILE A 69 3.49 0.52 8.33
N GLN A 70 2.51 1.17 7.70
CA GLN A 70 1.28 1.62 8.34
C GLN A 70 0.06 1.00 7.64
N SER A 71 -0.95 0.65 8.41
CA SER A 71 -2.17 0.01 7.91
C SER A 71 -3.37 0.46 8.73
N PRO A 72 -4.43 0.99 8.09
CA PRO A 72 -5.71 1.22 8.75
C PRO A 72 -6.32 -0.08 9.29
N THR A 73 -7.22 0.04 10.26
CA THR A 73 -7.85 -1.11 10.93
C THR A 73 -8.79 -1.90 10.02
N SER A 74 -9.36 -1.25 8.99
CA SER A 74 -10.24 -1.90 8.01
C SER A 74 -10.14 -1.26 6.62
N ALA A 75 -10.70 -1.91 5.61
CA ALA A 75 -10.76 -1.42 4.24
C ALA A 75 -11.57 -0.12 4.07
N THR A 76 -12.36 0.26 5.06
CA THR A 76 -13.23 1.45 5.07
C THR A 76 -12.89 2.45 6.18
N SER A 77 -11.74 2.31 6.82
CA SER A 77 -11.23 3.25 7.83
C SER A 77 -10.57 4.46 7.17
N TYR A 78 -11.34 5.21 6.37
CA TYR A 78 -10.84 6.29 5.52
C TYR A 78 -10.13 7.39 6.31
N ASP A 79 -10.71 7.82 7.42
CA ASP A 79 -10.14 8.88 8.28
C ASP A 79 -8.80 8.45 8.89
N GLU A 80 -8.65 7.16 9.24
CA GLU A 80 -7.37 6.63 9.73
C GLU A 80 -6.30 6.75 8.64
N GLN A 81 -6.62 6.36 7.40
CA GLN A 81 -5.65 6.45 6.32
C GLN A 81 -5.31 7.90 5.97
N VAL A 82 -6.29 8.81 5.95
CA VAL A 82 -6.07 10.26 5.77
C VAL A 82 -5.07 10.77 6.80
N ASN A 83 -5.30 10.49 8.08
CA ASN A 83 -4.40 10.92 9.16
C ASN A 83 -2.98 10.33 9.03
N MET A 84 -2.85 9.06 8.59
CA MET A 84 -1.55 8.44 8.32
C MET A 84 -0.81 9.17 7.19
N ILE A 85 -1.50 9.47 6.09
CA ILE A 85 -0.92 10.17 4.95
C ILE A 85 -0.49 11.58 5.35
N GLU A 86 -1.35 12.35 6.01
CA GLU A 86 -1.03 13.71 6.49
C GLU A 86 0.18 13.71 7.43
N THR A 87 0.21 12.77 8.37
CA THR A 87 1.33 12.62 9.32
C THR A 87 2.63 12.30 8.58
N ALA A 88 2.60 11.35 7.64
CA ALA A 88 3.78 10.97 6.87
C ALA A 88 4.28 12.12 5.97
N LEU A 89 3.37 12.85 5.32
CA LEU A 89 3.73 14.00 4.49
C LEU A 89 4.29 15.16 5.31
N GLY A 90 3.77 15.40 6.51
CA GLY A 90 4.22 16.45 7.41
C GLY A 90 5.50 16.13 8.19
N ASN A 91 5.93 14.88 8.30
CA ASN A 91 7.09 14.47 9.08
C ASN A 91 8.40 14.70 8.29
N PRO A 92 9.29 15.63 8.74
CA PRO A 92 10.54 15.91 8.04
C PRO A 92 11.54 14.72 8.07
N GLY A 93 11.35 13.76 8.97
CA GLY A 93 12.20 12.56 9.06
C GLY A 93 11.81 11.46 8.07
N ILE A 94 10.76 11.65 7.25
CA ILE A 94 10.35 10.72 6.20
C ILE A 94 10.77 11.31 4.85
N ASP A 95 11.49 10.54 4.05
CA ASP A 95 12.02 10.96 2.74
C ASP A 95 11.04 10.69 1.59
N SER A 96 10.24 9.62 1.68
CA SER A 96 9.20 9.31 0.70
C SER A 96 8.03 8.53 1.29
N VAL A 97 6.88 8.64 0.63
CA VAL A 97 5.65 7.94 1.00
C VAL A 97 5.19 7.05 -0.14
N VAL A 98 4.92 5.79 0.16
CA VAL A 98 4.27 4.85 -0.75
C VAL A 98 2.87 4.62 -0.21
N VAL A 99 1.85 4.85 -1.00
CA VAL A 99 0.45 4.74 -0.55
C VAL A 99 -0.38 3.88 -1.48
N ALA A 100 -1.11 2.92 -0.90
CA ALA A 100 -2.22 2.24 -1.55
C ALA A 100 -3.52 2.89 -1.06
N PRO A 101 -4.10 3.85 -1.80
CA PRO A 101 -5.20 4.66 -1.31
C PRO A 101 -6.50 3.86 -1.15
N GLN A 102 -7.22 4.09 -0.05
CA GLN A 102 -8.61 3.65 0.11
C GLN A 102 -9.57 4.53 -0.71
N GLN A 103 -9.25 5.83 -0.79
CA GLN A 103 -9.99 6.84 -1.55
C GLN A 103 -9.03 7.64 -2.42
N SER A 104 -9.06 7.41 -3.74
CA SER A 104 -8.13 8.03 -4.68
C SER A 104 -8.24 9.55 -4.73
N THR A 105 -9.46 10.11 -4.69
CA THR A 105 -9.69 11.56 -4.72
C THR A 105 -9.16 12.26 -3.46
N SER A 106 -9.42 11.70 -2.28
CA SER A 106 -8.94 12.25 -1.01
C SER A 106 -7.40 12.23 -0.97
N THR A 107 -6.80 11.09 -1.36
CA THR A 107 -5.34 10.96 -1.44
C THR A 107 -4.74 11.95 -2.43
N ALA A 108 -5.34 12.13 -3.60
CA ALA A 108 -4.88 13.12 -4.59
C ALA A 108 -4.85 14.54 -4.01
N THR A 109 -5.87 14.91 -3.24
CA THR A 109 -5.96 16.22 -2.58
C THR A 109 -4.83 16.41 -1.55
N LEU A 110 -4.57 15.41 -0.72
CA LEU A 110 -3.49 15.46 0.28
C LEU A 110 -2.11 15.55 -0.39
N VAL A 111 -1.90 14.78 -1.44
CA VAL A 111 -0.61 14.72 -2.17
C VAL A 111 -0.37 15.99 -2.99
N ALA A 112 -1.38 16.76 -3.35
CA ALA A 112 -1.22 17.99 -4.15
C ALA A 112 -0.26 19.01 -3.52
N SER A 113 -0.15 19.03 -2.18
CA SER A 113 0.78 19.88 -1.43
C SER A 113 2.07 19.19 -0.98
N ALA A 114 2.31 17.95 -1.41
CA ALA A 114 3.49 17.19 -1.00
C ALA A 114 4.80 17.84 -1.45
N ASN A 115 5.76 17.88 -0.54
CA ASN A 115 7.13 18.36 -0.78
C ASN A 115 8.18 17.24 -0.85
N LYS A 116 7.74 16.00 -0.84
CA LYS A 116 8.53 14.77 -0.95
C LYS A 116 7.93 13.83 -1.99
N PRO A 117 8.68 12.86 -2.53
CA PRO A 117 8.17 11.87 -3.48
C PRO A 117 7.02 11.05 -2.86
N VAL A 118 5.93 10.92 -3.61
CA VAL A 118 4.80 10.03 -3.27
C VAL A 118 4.57 9.06 -4.41
N LEU A 119 4.52 7.78 -4.09
CA LEU A 119 4.27 6.70 -5.05
C LEU A 119 2.89 6.09 -4.77
N ALA A 120 2.12 5.89 -5.85
CA ALA A 120 0.89 5.11 -5.77
C ALA A 120 1.21 3.62 -5.91
N LEU A 121 0.62 2.80 -5.05
CA LEU A 121 0.80 1.36 -5.02
C LEU A 121 -0.55 0.66 -5.13
N ASP A 122 -0.65 -0.38 -5.98
CA ASP A 122 -1.87 -1.18 -6.17
C ASP A 122 -3.06 -0.39 -6.73
N THR A 123 -3.44 0.70 -6.10
CA THR A 123 -4.51 1.61 -6.52
C THR A 123 -3.92 2.95 -6.90
N ASP A 124 -4.32 3.48 -8.04
CA ASP A 124 -3.83 4.76 -8.56
C ASP A 124 -4.65 5.96 -8.03
N PHE A 125 -4.07 7.15 -8.15
CA PHE A 125 -4.72 8.45 -7.98
C PHE A 125 -4.09 9.48 -8.91
N THR A 126 -4.82 10.51 -9.27
CA THR A 126 -4.34 11.55 -10.20
C THR A 126 -3.75 12.72 -9.41
N SER A 127 -2.45 12.97 -9.55
CA SER A 127 -1.76 14.12 -8.99
C SER A 127 -0.46 14.39 -9.76
N ASP A 128 -0.16 15.67 -10.03
CA ASP A 128 1.12 16.09 -10.62
C ASP A 128 2.30 15.88 -9.67
N LYS A 129 2.03 15.65 -8.38
CA LYS A 129 3.03 15.36 -7.35
C LYS A 129 3.29 13.86 -7.16
N LYS A 130 2.50 13.00 -7.79
CA LYS A 130 2.76 11.56 -7.78
C LYS A 130 3.98 11.24 -8.62
N ALA A 131 4.99 10.60 -8.02
CA ALA A 131 6.22 10.23 -8.71
C ALA A 131 6.02 9.09 -9.72
N CYS A 132 5.25 8.05 -9.32
CA CYS A 132 4.87 6.94 -10.20
C CYS A 132 3.70 6.15 -9.61
N PHE A 133 3.17 5.24 -10.42
CA PHE A 133 2.22 4.20 -10.01
C PHE A 133 2.84 2.82 -10.23
N VAL A 134 2.71 1.96 -9.23
CA VAL A 134 3.11 0.54 -9.29
C VAL A 134 1.88 -0.32 -9.03
N GLY A 135 1.36 -0.95 -10.06
CA GLY A 135 0.14 -1.74 -9.98
C GLY A 135 -0.27 -2.32 -11.33
N THR A 136 -1.53 -2.75 -11.41
CA THR A 136 -2.13 -3.34 -12.60
C THR A 136 -2.88 -2.28 -13.41
N GLY A 137 -2.80 -2.32 -14.75
CA GLY A 137 -3.71 -1.61 -15.65
C GLY A 137 -5.11 -2.21 -15.57
N ASN A 138 -5.88 -1.81 -14.54
CA ASN A 138 -7.14 -2.45 -14.17
C ASN A 138 -8.23 -2.32 -15.22
N GLU A 139 -8.28 -1.21 -15.95
CA GLU A 139 -9.26 -0.98 -17.02
C GLU A 139 -9.02 -1.91 -18.20
N ASP A 140 -7.77 -2.00 -18.68
CA ASP A 140 -7.39 -2.91 -19.79
C ASP A 140 -7.57 -4.38 -19.41
N ALA A 141 -7.22 -4.75 -18.18
CA ALA A 141 -7.40 -6.10 -17.68
C ALA A 141 -8.88 -6.48 -17.63
N ALA A 142 -9.74 -5.58 -17.14
CA ALA A 142 -11.18 -5.77 -17.08
C ALA A 142 -11.84 -5.76 -18.47
N LEU A 143 -11.36 -4.90 -19.38
CA LEU A 143 -11.81 -4.89 -20.77
C LEU A 143 -11.57 -6.27 -21.45
N ASN A 144 -10.39 -6.85 -21.24
CA ASN A 144 -10.07 -8.18 -21.75
C ASN A 144 -10.94 -9.28 -21.10
N GLY A 145 -11.16 -9.20 -19.79
CA GLY A 145 -12.07 -10.11 -19.08
C GLY A 145 -13.51 -10.00 -19.58
N GLY A 146 -14.00 -8.77 -19.79
CA GLY A 146 -15.33 -8.51 -20.33
C GLY A 146 -15.53 -9.04 -21.76
N LYS A 147 -14.52 -8.93 -22.61
CA LYS A 147 -14.53 -9.53 -23.96
C LYS A 147 -14.67 -11.05 -23.89
N ALA A 148 -13.93 -11.71 -23.00
CA ALA A 148 -14.05 -13.16 -22.81
C ALA A 148 -15.45 -13.56 -22.31
N VAL A 149 -16.06 -12.77 -21.42
CA VAL A 149 -17.45 -12.97 -20.97
C VAL A 149 -18.43 -12.83 -22.15
N ALA A 150 -18.29 -11.78 -22.96
CA ALA A 150 -19.15 -11.57 -24.12
C ALA A 150 -19.05 -12.71 -25.15
N GLU A 151 -17.83 -13.21 -25.42
CA GLU A 151 -17.59 -14.37 -26.28
C GLU A 151 -18.25 -15.65 -25.72
N ALA A 152 -18.13 -15.88 -24.41
CA ALA A 152 -18.79 -17.02 -23.75
C ALA A 152 -20.32 -16.92 -23.85
N CYS A 153 -20.90 -15.75 -23.66
CA CYS A 153 -22.33 -15.50 -23.85
C CYS A 153 -22.76 -15.80 -25.29
N LYS A 154 -21.99 -15.35 -26.28
CA LYS A 154 -22.26 -15.62 -27.70
C LYS A 154 -22.20 -17.11 -28.02
N ALA A 155 -21.25 -17.87 -27.46
CA ALA A 155 -21.17 -19.30 -27.61
C ALA A 155 -22.39 -20.02 -27.04
N LEU A 156 -23.10 -19.43 -26.08
CA LEU A 156 -24.39 -19.90 -25.53
C LEU A 156 -25.62 -19.35 -26.25
N GLY A 157 -25.44 -18.71 -27.42
CA GLY A 157 -26.55 -18.17 -28.22
C GLY A 157 -27.10 -16.83 -27.69
N LYS A 158 -26.31 -16.12 -26.87
CA LYS A 158 -26.65 -14.81 -26.30
C LYS A 158 -25.84 -13.71 -26.98
N ASP A 159 -26.26 -13.27 -28.16
CA ASP A 159 -25.55 -12.27 -28.96
C ASP A 159 -25.51 -10.87 -28.36
N LYS A 160 -26.45 -10.56 -27.46
CA LYS A 160 -26.54 -9.28 -26.74
C LYS A 160 -26.59 -9.55 -25.24
N PRO A 161 -25.44 -9.70 -24.59
CA PRO A 161 -25.41 -10.03 -23.16
C PRO A 161 -25.97 -8.89 -22.30
N THR A 162 -26.74 -9.23 -21.29
CA THR A 162 -27.08 -8.31 -20.19
C THR A 162 -26.31 -8.72 -18.95
N ALA A 163 -25.76 -7.74 -18.22
CA ALA A 163 -24.92 -7.95 -17.06
C ALA A 163 -25.35 -7.10 -15.88
N VAL A 164 -25.14 -7.62 -14.68
CA VAL A 164 -25.06 -6.86 -13.43
C VAL A 164 -23.59 -6.89 -12.98
N ILE A 165 -23.05 -5.77 -12.53
CA ILE A 165 -21.69 -5.70 -12.01
C ILE A 165 -21.72 -5.52 -10.51
N ILE A 166 -21.15 -6.48 -9.77
CA ILE A 166 -20.93 -6.36 -8.33
C ILE A 166 -19.53 -5.80 -8.16
N ALA A 167 -19.44 -4.57 -7.70
CA ALA A 167 -18.20 -3.83 -7.50
C ALA A 167 -17.80 -3.77 -6.02
N GLY A 168 -16.55 -3.43 -5.74
CA GLY A 168 -16.03 -3.31 -4.38
C GLY A 168 -16.40 -1.97 -3.73
N VAL A 169 -15.43 -1.08 -3.56
CA VAL A 169 -15.58 0.22 -2.91
C VAL A 169 -15.79 1.30 -3.96
N GLN A 170 -16.82 2.12 -3.79
CA GLN A 170 -17.06 3.28 -4.64
C GLN A 170 -15.99 4.36 -4.39
N GLY A 171 -15.44 4.93 -5.48
CA GLY A 171 -14.38 5.93 -5.40
C GLY A 171 -12.96 5.36 -5.22
N ASP A 172 -12.83 4.03 -5.16
CA ASP A 172 -11.54 3.33 -5.30
C ASP A 172 -11.22 3.19 -6.80
N GLU A 173 -10.15 3.83 -7.28
CA GLU A 173 -9.84 3.85 -8.72
C GLU A 173 -9.60 2.45 -9.31
N THR A 174 -9.11 1.50 -8.52
CA THR A 174 -8.99 0.10 -8.98
C THR A 174 -10.35 -0.52 -9.33
N HIS A 175 -11.36 -0.28 -8.49
CA HIS A 175 -12.71 -0.80 -8.70
C HIS A 175 -13.44 -0.04 -9.82
N GLU A 176 -13.29 1.27 -9.87
CA GLU A 176 -13.88 2.10 -10.93
C GLU A 176 -13.27 1.79 -12.30
N ALA A 177 -11.97 1.59 -12.41
CA ALA A 177 -11.29 1.20 -13.63
C ALA A 177 -11.77 -0.18 -14.14
N ARG A 178 -11.91 -1.16 -13.24
CA ARG A 178 -12.47 -2.47 -13.59
C ARG A 178 -13.93 -2.35 -14.06
N LEU A 179 -14.73 -1.53 -13.38
CA LEU A 179 -16.11 -1.26 -13.79
C LEU A 179 -16.17 -0.69 -15.20
N ARG A 180 -15.34 0.32 -15.52
CA ARG A 180 -15.26 0.91 -16.87
C ARG A 180 -14.91 -0.17 -17.91
N GLY A 181 -13.83 -0.93 -17.68
CA GLY A 181 -13.38 -1.95 -18.63
C GLY A 181 -14.42 -3.04 -18.90
N TYR A 182 -15.11 -3.57 -17.88
CA TYR A 182 -16.17 -4.54 -18.07
C TYR A 182 -17.37 -3.95 -18.79
N ARG A 183 -17.79 -2.74 -18.44
CA ARG A 183 -18.90 -2.04 -19.10
C ARG A 183 -18.60 -1.85 -20.58
N ASP A 184 -17.44 -1.30 -20.92
CA ASP A 184 -17.03 -1.03 -22.29
C ASP A 184 -17.01 -2.32 -23.14
N ALA A 185 -16.54 -3.44 -22.59
CA ALA A 185 -16.55 -4.71 -23.29
C ALA A 185 -17.96 -5.23 -23.56
N ILE A 186 -18.87 -5.17 -22.58
CA ILE A 186 -20.26 -5.63 -22.72
C ILE A 186 -21.02 -4.75 -23.72
N GLU A 187 -20.86 -3.42 -23.65
CA GLU A 187 -21.51 -2.47 -24.56
C GLU A 187 -20.96 -2.59 -25.97
N ALA A 188 -19.63 -2.78 -26.14
CA ALA A 188 -19.02 -3.03 -27.46
C ALA A 188 -19.52 -4.32 -28.12
N ALA A 189 -19.92 -5.30 -27.33
CA ALA A 189 -20.58 -6.53 -27.82
C ALA A 189 -22.07 -6.35 -28.14
N GLY A 190 -22.61 -5.11 -28.04
CA GLY A 190 -24.03 -4.81 -28.24
C GLY A 190 -24.92 -5.20 -27.07
N GLY A 191 -24.31 -5.50 -25.92
CA GLY A 191 -24.98 -5.83 -24.68
C GLY A 191 -25.32 -4.60 -23.84
N GLN A 192 -25.72 -4.81 -22.58
CA GLN A 192 -26.11 -3.76 -21.65
C GLN A 192 -25.72 -4.14 -20.21
N VAL A 193 -25.17 -3.17 -19.47
CA VAL A 193 -25.05 -3.25 -18.01
C VAL A 193 -26.32 -2.68 -17.39
N LEU A 194 -27.10 -3.53 -16.74
CA LEU A 194 -28.39 -3.19 -16.13
C LEU A 194 -28.22 -2.43 -14.83
N GLU A 195 -27.25 -2.88 -14.02
CA GLU A 195 -27.04 -2.36 -12.67
C GLU A 195 -25.60 -2.53 -12.24
N VAL A 196 -25.15 -1.62 -11.35
CA VAL A 196 -23.87 -1.72 -10.63
C VAL A 196 -24.17 -1.63 -9.14
N GLN A 197 -23.71 -2.62 -8.38
CA GLN A 197 -23.88 -2.66 -6.92
C GLN A 197 -22.51 -2.62 -6.25
N TYR A 198 -22.31 -1.64 -5.36
CA TYR A 198 -21.10 -1.51 -4.56
C TYR A 198 -21.27 -2.23 -3.22
N THR A 199 -20.31 -3.06 -2.86
CA THR A 199 -20.40 -3.99 -1.72
C THR A 199 -19.34 -3.75 -0.66
N ASP A 200 -18.54 -2.67 -0.79
CA ASP A 200 -17.42 -2.31 0.10
C ASP A 200 -16.42 -3.48 0.32
N THR A 201 -16.34 -4.39 -0.64
CA THR A 201 -15.58 -5.65 -0.53
C THR A 201 -16.03 -6.56 0.63
N MET A 202 -17.25 -6.37 1.13
CA MET A 202 -17.80 -7.16 2.22
C MET A 202 -18.57 -8.37 1.67
N PRO A 203 -18.23 -9.60 2.13
CA PRO A 203 -18.88 -10.83 1.63
C PRO A 203 -20.39 -10.89 1.87
N ASP A 204 -20.87 -10.39 2.99
CA ASP A 204 -22.28 -10.32 3.33
C ASP A 204 -23.07 -9.37 2.43
N LYS A 205 -22.49 -8.20 2.10
CA LYS A 205 -23.08 -7.28 1.13
C LYS A 205 -23.08 -7.86 -0.29
N ALA A 206 -21.99 -8.53 -0.69
CA ALA A 206 -21.90 -9.18 -1.99
C ALA A 206 -22.88 -10.36 -2.13
N ALA A 207 -23.19 -11.06 -1.04
CA ALA A 207 -24.18 -12.14 -1.04
C ALA A 207 -25.64 -11.63 -1.05
N ALA A 208 -25.86 -10.39 -0.62
CA ALA A 208 -27.17 -9.74 -0.60
C ALA A 208 -27.47 -8.97 -1.90
N ALA A 209 -26.45 -8.69 -2.70
CA ALA A 209 -26.53 -8.02 -3.99
C ALA A 209 -27.07 -8.95 -5.09
#